data_48aa8ca9574732e19daf38f8afe1b048
#
_entry.id   48aa8ca9574732e19daf38f8afe1b048
#
_cell.length_a   1.000
_cell.length_b   1.000
_cell.length_c   1.000
_cell.angle_alpha   90.00
_cell.angle_beta   90.00
_cell.angle_gamma   90.00
#
_symmetry.space_group_name_H-M   'P 1'
#
loop_
_entity.id
_entity.type
_entity.pdbx_description
1 polymer ?
#
loop_
_entity_poly.entity_id
_entity_poly.type
_entity_poly.pdbx_seq_one_letter_code
_entity_poly.pdbx_strand_id
1 'polypeptide(L)'
;LVDTGAFNTFLDAALVADLHMPTQRTEMAFSDFRGQRSEANIARITDLLLGDFHLPAQKLFVLSNGLSADASRIAETHIFGLLGADLLTTQHGIIDLESMSLFLK
;
A
#
# COMPACT_ATOMS: atom_id res chain seq x y z
N LEU A 1 -1.40 -4.42 -5.02
CA LEU A 1 -1.07 -5.78 -4.57
C LEU A 1 -1.72 -6.04 -3.20
N VAL A 2 -2.38 -7.18 -3.04
CA VAL A 2 -2.89 -7.65 -1.74
C VAL A 2 -1.84 -8.57 -1.12
N ASP A 3 -1.40 -8.24 0.10
CA ASP A 3 -0.38 -9.01 0.82
C ASP A 3 -0.79 -9.20 2.28
N THR A 4 -1.36 -10.36 2.58
CA THR A 4 -1.80 -10.73 3.93
C THR A 4 -0.64 -10.95 4.91
N GLY A 5 0.58 -11.09 4.41
CA GLY A 5 1.80 -11.21 5.22
C GLY A 5 2.40 -9.87 5.63
N ALA A 6 1.98 -8.77 5.02
CA ALA A 6 2.39 -7.43 5.43
C ALA A 6 1.48 -6.90 6.54
N PHE A 7 2.07 -6.40 7.62
CA PHE A 7 1.30 -5.79 8.71
C PHE A 7 0.66 -4.46 8.29
N ASN A 8 1.39 -3.66 7.52
CA ASN A 8 0.99 -2.31 7.14
C ASN A 8 0.72 -2.20 5.65
N THR A 9 -0.20 -1.31 5.32
CA THR A 9 -0.47 -0.87 3.96
C THR A 9 0.52 0.23 3.56
N PHE A 10 1.03 0.13 2.34
CA PHE A 10 2.01 1.06 1.79
C PHE A 10 1.56 1.60 0.44
N LEU A 11 1.86 2.88 0.20
CA LEU A 11 1.76 3.49 -1.11
C LEU A 11 3.15 3.63 -1.74
N ASP A 12 3.20 3.54 -3.05
CA ASP A 12 4.41 3.84 -3.80
C ASP A 12 4.68 5.35 -3.84
N ALA A 13 5.94 5.74 -3.63
CA ALA A 13 6.32 7.15 -3.62
C ALA A 13 6.04 7.87 -4.95
N ALA A 14 6.17 7.17 -6.07
CA ALA A 14 5.87 7.73 -7.38
C ALA A 14 4.38 8.07 -7.51
N LEU A 15 3.49 7.19 -7.07
CA LEU A 15 2.05 7.45 -7.06
C LEU A 15 1.71 8.68 -6.19
N VAL A 16 2.28 8.74 -4.99
CA VAL A 16 2.05 9.84 -4.06
C VAL A 16 2.51 11.18 -4.65
N ALA A 17 3.65 11.19 -5.35
CA ALA A 17 4.16 12.36 -6.05
C ALA A 17 3.25 12.76 -7.22
N ASP A 18 2.82 11.81 -8.05
CA ASP A 18 1.93 12.06 -9.19
C ASP A 18 0.57 12.63 -8.78
N LEU A 19 0.04 12.18 -7.65
CA LEU A 19 -1.23 12.65 -7.10
C LEU A 19 -1.08 13.91 -6.23
N HIS A 20 0.11 14.44 -6.08
CA HIS A 20 0.41 15.64 -5.26
C HIS A 20 -0.09 15.49 -3.82
N MET A 21 0.00 14.31 -3.25
CA MET A 21 -0.45 14.03 -1.89
C MET A 21 0.51 14.65 -0.87
N PRO A 22 0.00 15.34 0.17
CA PRO A 22 0.85 15.82 1.24
C PRO A 22 1.52 14.66 1.98
N THR A 23 2.82 14.76 2.19
CA THR A 23 3.61 13.77 2.92
C THR A 23 4.29 14.38 4.13
N GLN A 24 4.50 13.56 5.16
CA GLN A 24 5.25 13.90 6.36
C GLN A 24 6.36 12.87 6.57
N ARG A 25 7.56 13.35 6.87
CA ARG A 25 8.67 12.48 7.26
C ARG A 25 8.38 11.77 8.57
N THR A 26 8.82 10.52 8.66
CA THR A 26 8.80 9.76 9.91
C THR A 26 10.20 9.20 10.17
N GLU A 27 10.47 8.83 11.43
CA GLU A 27 11.67 8.09 11.80
C GLU A 27 11.46 6.57 11.69
N MET A 28 10.30 6.14 11.22
CA MET A 28 10.00 4.72 11.05
C MET A 28 10.72 4.16 9.83
N ALA A 29 11.27 2.98 10.01
CA ALA A 29 11.88 2.22 8.94
C ALA A 29 11.29 0.81 8.92
N PHE A 30 11.12 0.28 7.72
CA PHE A 30 10.62 -1.07 7.50
C PHE A 30 11.71 -1.92 6.87
N SER A 31 11.73 -3.19 7.21
CA SER A 31 12.62 -4.15 6.59
C SER A 31 11.82 -5.09 5.70
N ASP A 32 12.31 -5.33 4.50
CA ASP A 32 11.78 -6.36 3.64
C ASP A 32 12.24 -7.76 4.11
N PHE A 33 11.77 -8.81 3.42
CA PHE A 33 12.15 -10.20 3.74
C PHE A 33 13.64 -10.49 3.51
N ARG A 34 14.37 -9.62 2.80
CA ARG A 34 15.83 -9.71 2.62
C ARG A 34 16.60 -8.96 3.69
N GLY A 35 15.90 -8.33 4.63
CA GLY A 35 16.49 -7.49 5.67
C GLY A 35 16.92 -6.11 5.19
N GLN A 36 16.57 -5.73 3.94
CA GLN A 36 16.85 -4.39 3.45
C GLN A 36 15.93 -3.38 4.11
N ARG A 37 16.52 -2.34 4.66
CA ARG A 37 15.83 -1.31 5.41
C ARG A 37 15.45 -0.14 4.51
N SER A 38 14.19 0.29 4.59
CA SER A 38 13.66 1.45 3.88
C SER A 38 13.04 2.43 4.85
N GLU A 39 13.33 3.71 4.68
CA GLU A 39 12.64 4.76 5.41
C GLU A 39 11.24 4.96 4.85
N ALA A 40 10.29 5.26 5.71
CA ALA A 40 8.92 5.52 5.33
C ALA A 40 8.53 6.97 5.63
N ASN A 41 7.78 7.56 4.72
CA ASN A 41 7.00 8.76 4.98
C ASN A 41 5.55 8.38 5.28
N ILE A 42 4.76 9.33 5.73
CA ILE A 42 3.31 9.19 5.87
C ILE A 42 2.63 10.13 4.88
N ALA A 43 1.70 9.59 4.11
CA ALA A 43 0.76 10.36 3.30
C ALA A 43 -0.61 10.40 3.98
N ARG A 44 -1.23 11.57 3.96
CA ARG A 44 -2.62 11.71 4.38
C ARG A 44 -3.51 11.55 3.16
N ILE A 45 -4.31 10.52 3.16
CA ILE A 45 -5.31 10.29 2.12
C ILE A 45 -6.67 10.78 2.58
N THR A 46 -7.40 11.43 1.67
CA THR A 46 -8.75 11.94 1.92
C THR A 46 -9.75 11.43 0.90
N ASP A 47 -9.28 10.96 -0.25
CA ASP A 47 -10.13 10.62 -1.38
C ASP A 47 -9.46 9.60 -2.30
N LEU A 48 -9.16 8.43 -1.76
CA LEU A 48 -8.54 7.35 -2.50
C LEU A 48 -9.56 6.23 -2.79
N LEU A 49 -9.67 5.86 -4.05
CA LEU A 49 -10.48 4.74 -4.51
C LEU A 49 -9.61 3.49 -4.73
N LEU A 50 -10.10 2.36 -4.24
CA LEU A 50 -9.60 1.03 -4.60
C LEU A 50 -10.70 0.33 -5.40
N GLY A 51 -10.59 0.34 -6.74
CA GLY A 51 -11.73 -0.01 -7.57
C GLY A 51 -12.91 0.91 -7.28
N ASP A 52 -14.04 0.34 -6.85
CA ASP A 52 -15.24 1.08 -6.48
C ASP A 52 -15.27 1.48 -4.99
N PHE A 53 -14.34 0.96 -4.20
CA PHE A 53 -14.34 1.19 -2.77
C PHE A 53 -13.63 2.49 -2.41
N HIS A 54 -14.36 3.39 -1.76
CA HIS A 54 -13.81 4.66 -1.27
C HIS A 54 -13.20 4.45 0.12
N LEU A 55 -11.88 4.57 0.21
CA LEU A 55 -11.17 4.48 1.47
C LEU A 55 -11.52 5.66 2.39
N PRO A 56 -11.83 5.40 3.66
CA PRO A 56 -11.96 6.46 4.64
C PRO A 56 -10.68 7.28 4.77
N ALA A 57 -10.84 8.57 5.09
CA ALA A 57 -9.70 9.46 5.33
C ALA A 57 -8.78 8.88 6.41
N GLN A 58 -7.51 8.68 6.07
CA GLN A 58 -6.54 8.05 6.96
C GLN A 58 -5.11 8.42 6.58
N LYS A 59 -4.16 7.99 7.38
CA LYS A 59 -2.73 8.10 7.07
C LYS A 59 -2.22 6.73 6.64
N LEU A 60 -1.47 6.69 5.54
CA LEU A 60 -0.80 5.50 5.05
C LEU A 60 0.71 5.74 4.94
N PHE A 61 1.48 4.68 5.10
CA PHE A 61 2.91 4.74 4.87
C PHE A 61 3.24 4.83 3.38
N VAL A 62 4.33 5.55 3.09
CA VAL A 62 4.88 5.69 1.75
C VAL A 62 6.31 5.19 1.78
N LEU A 63 6.64 4.20 0.96
CA LEU A 63 8.00 3.72 0.84
C LEU A 63 8.72 4.42 -0.29
N SER A 64 9.86 5.05 0.06
CA SER A 64 10.66 5.83 -0.88
C SER A 64 11.50 4.99 -1.83
N ASN A 65 11.84 3.76 -1.47
CA ASN A 65 12.70 2.86 -2.24
C ASN A 65 11.95 1.64 -2.79
N GLY A 66 10.81 1.91 -3.46
CA GLY A 66 10.21 0.97 -4.39
C GLY A 66 10.00 -0.46 -3.91
N LEU A 67 8.95 -0.70 -3.10
CA LEU A 67 8.22 -1.98 -3.17
C LEU A 67 7.90 -2.33 -4.63
N SER A 68 7.84 -1.31 -5.47
CA SER A 68 7.32 -1.40 -6.80
C SER A 68 8.26 -2.07 -7.81
N ALA A 69 9.58 -1.93 -7.71
CA ALA A 69 10.45 -2.41 -8.78
C ALA A 69 10.48 -3.94 -8.88
N ASP A 70 10.72 -4.63 -7.77
CA ASP A 70 10.78 -6.10 -7.77
C ASP A 70 9.39 -6.72 -7.88
N ALA A 71 8.41 -6.19 -7.15
CA ALA A 71 7.04 -6.67 -7.22
C ALA A 71 6.40 -6.40 -8.58
N SER A 72 6.63 -5.23 -9.18
CA SER A 72 6.15 -4.89 -10.52
C SER A 72 6.78 -5.75 -11.61
N ARG A 73 8.06 -6.08 -11.45
CA ARG A 73 8.75 -6.98 -12.38
C ARG A 73 8.20 -8.40 -12.32
N ILE A 74 7.90 -8.92 -11.12
CA ILE A 74 7.31 -10.24 -10.93
C ILE A 74 5.88 -10.28 -11.46
N ALA A 75 5.10 -9.24 -11.20
CA ALA A 75 3.70 -9.14 -11.62
C ALA A 75 3.52 -8.74 -13.10
N GLU A 76 4.61 -8.37 -13.79
CA GLU A 76 4.58 -7.81 -15.16
C GLU A 76 3.64 -6.59 -15.29
N THR A 77 3.41 -5.89 -14.19
CA THR A 77 2.57 -4.71 -14.15
C THR A 77 3.08 -3.74 -13.09
N HIS A 78 2.76 -2.46 -13.24
CA HIS A 78 3.13 -1.46 -12.24
C HIS A 78 2.30 -1.63 -10.97
N ILE A 79 2.96 -1.74 -9.82
CA ILE A 79 2.32 -1.84 -8.51
C ILE A 79 2.44 -0.49 -7.81
N PHE A 80 1.29 0.14 -7.56
CA PHE A 80 1.18 1.45 -6.95
C PHE A 80 1.09 1.42 -5.42
N GLY A 81 0.91 0.25 -4.85
CA GLY A 81 0.82 0.08 -3.42
C GLY A 81 0.60 -1.37 -3.01
N LEU A 82 0.62 -1.57 -1.71
CA LEU A 82 0.46 -2.87 -1.08
C LEU A 82 -0.59 -2.75 0.01
N LEU A 83 -1.63 -3.58 -0.07
CA LEU A 83 -2.67 -3.67 0.95
C LEU A 83 -2.26 -4.69 2.00
N GLY A 84 -1.98 -4.20 3.18
CA GLY A 84 -1.59 -5.02 4.33
C GLY A 84 -2.75 -5.41 5.23
N ALA A 85 -2.42 -6.15 6.28
CA ALA A 85 -3.39 -6.67 7.24
C ALA A 85 -4.14 -5.55 7.99
N ASP A 86 -3.52 -4.41 8.22
CA ASP A 86 -4.13 -3.25 8.86
C ASP A 86 -5.40 -2.79 8.14
N LEU A 87 -5.30 -2.57 6.84
CA LEU A 87 -6.42 -2.11 6.03
C LEU A 87 -7.42 -3.25 5.76
N LEU A 88 -6.93 -4.45 5.45
CA LEU A 88 -7.79 -5.61 5.24
C LEU A 88 -8.65 -5.90 6.47
N THR A 89 -8.09 -5.78 7.67
CA THR A 89 -8.82 -6.00 8.92
C THR A 89 -9.83 -4.88 9.18
N THR A 90 -9.42 -3.63 9.07
CA THR A 90 -10.30 -2.48 9.36
C THR A 90 -11.44 -2.34 8.36
N GLN A 91 -11.24 -2.77 7.13
CA GLN A 91 -12.25 -2.73 6.07
C GLN A 91 -12.93 -4.08 5.83
N HIS A 92 -12.84 -5.01 6.80
CA HIS A 92 -13.48 -6.33 6.74
C HIS A 92 -13.23 -7.06 5.41
N GLY A 93 -11.97 -7.06 4.95
CA GLY A 93 -11.58 -7.61 3.66
C GLY A 93 -11.87 -9.09 3.52
N ILE A 94 -12.52 -9.46 2.43
CA ILE A 94 -12.73 -10.85 2.02
C ILE A 94 -12.01 -11.06 0.70
N ILE A 95 -11.08 -12.01 0.68
CA ILE A 95 -10.33 -12.39 -0.52
C ILE A 95 -10.94 -13.66 -1.09
N ASP A 96 -11.49 -13.56 -2.28
CA ASP A 96 -11.97 -14.70 -3.04
C ASP A 96 -10.92 -15.07 -4.11
N LEU A 97 -10.24 -16.17 -3.88
CA LEU A 97 -9.20 -16.65 -4.78
C LEU A 97 -9.74 -17.29 -6.05
N GLU A 98 -10.99 -17.77 -6.03
CA GLU A 98 -11.61 -18.37 -7.21
C GLU A 98 -11.93 -17.30 -8.26
N SER A 99 -12.56 -16.20 -7.82
CA SER A 99 -12.91 -15.08 -8.70
C SER A 99 -11.80 -14.02 -8.79
N MET A 100 -10.70 -14.18 -8.06
CA MET A 100 -9.63 -13.18 -7.94
C MET A 100 -10.16 -11.80 -7.53
N SER A 101 -11.08 -11.79 -6.58
CA SER A 101 -11.77 -10.58 -6.13
C SER A 101 -11.47 -10.26 -4.67
N LEU A 102 -11.41 -8.98 -4.38
CA LEU A 102 -11.32 -8.43 -3.04
C LEU A 102 -12.59 -7.63 -2.74
N PHE A 103 -13.25 -7.99 -1.66
CA PHE A 103 -14.42 -7.26 -1.13
C PHE A 103 -14.00 -6.49 0.11
N LEU A 104 -14.32 -5.21 0.14
CA LEU A 104 -14.09 -4.32 1.28
C LEU A 104 -15.41 -3.72 1.74
N LYS A 105 -15.42 -3.32 2.99
CA LYS A 105 -16.65 -2.84 3.61
C LYS A 105 -16.43 -1.63 4.52
#